data_f2f3b95475d04d0de2d4c507e1a4135e
#
_entry.id   f2f3b95475d04d0de2d4c507e1a4135e
#
_cell.length_a   1.000
_cell.length_b   1.000
_cell.length_c   1.000
_cell.angle_alpha   90.00
_cell.angle_beta   90.00
_cell.angle_gamma   90.00
#
_symmetry.space_group_name_H-M   'P 1'
#
loop_
_entity.id
_entity.type
_entity.pdbx_description
1 polymer ?
#
loop_
_entity_poly.entity_id
_entity_poly.type
_entity_poly.pdbx_seq_one_letter_code
_entity_poly.pdbx_strand_id
1 'polypeptide(L)'
;VVYNPQIDDDNPSEYVGVIIRDGGDIWAGTYIELDSYLDFSSNTTLNMNVLSPYPGLMVKFKIEGDVGEFPSEPATERDAYTTKTNEWEILSWDFSGEPSNTYRKLVLMFDFGNIGDGTADSTFYYDDIYQTDPSGGLSQMDLPVTFEDPSVYYVLTDFGGNGPSTILETVDGNYARVEKNSGAETWAGVTIGSGAGFLNDIPITNTDTKMFVHVYVSGTTETGIPIKLKIENSLDPTQSVETDTNTTVAGEWETM
;
A
#
# COMPACT_ATOMS: atom_id res chain seq x y z
N VAL A 1 -7.81 11.58 25.71
CA VAL A 1 -6.89 10.56 26.23
C VAL A 1 -7.54 9.91 27.44
N VAL A 2 -7.49 8.59 27.52
CA VAL A 2 -8.06 7.77 28.59
C VAL A 2 -7.05 6.74 29.07
N TYR A 3 -7.35 6.09 30.20
CA TYR A 3 -6.58 4.93 30.65
C TYR A 3 -6.71 3.79 29.63
N ASN A 4 -5.59 3.14 29.28
CA ASN A 4 -5.60 2.04 28.31
C ASN A 4 -6.46 0.88 28.84
N PRO A 5 -7.53 0.48 28.11
CA PRO A 5 -8.40 -0.59 28.57
C PRO A 5 -7.74 -1.98 28.50
N GLN A 6 -6.64 -2.12 27.76
CA GLN A 6 -5.92 -3.37 27.54
C GLN A 6 -4.42 -3.11 27.43
N ILE A 7 -3.74 -3.10 28.56
CA ILE A 7 -2.28 -3.02 28.61
C ILE A 7 -1.72 -4.42 28.40
N ASP A 8 -0.95 -4.61 27.33
CA ASP A 8 -0.31 -5.89 26.98
C ASP A 8 1.05 -5.64 26.27
N ASP A 9 1.65 -6.70 25.73
CA ASP A 9 2.95 -6.60 25.04
C ASP A 9 2.85 -5.85 23.69
N ASP A 10 1.68 -5.83 23.07
CA ASP A 10 1.43 -5.11 21.81
C ASP A 10 1.19 -3.60 22.05
N ASN A 11 0.67 -3.23 23.23
CA ASN A 11 0.58 -1.84 23.68
C ASN A 11 0.75 -1.70 25.20
N PRO A 12 1.97 -1.44 25.69
CA PRO A 12 2.28 -1.27 27.10
C PRO A 12 1.95 0.14 27.64
N SER A 13 1.45 1.06 26.83
CA SER A 13 1.13 2.43 27.23
C SER A 13 0.05 2.46 28.32
N GLU A 14 0.22 3.30 29.33
CA GLU A 14 -0.77 3.52 30.38
C GLU A 14 -1.98 4.34 29.89
N TYR A 15 -1.76 5.23 28.94
CA TYR A 15 -2.79 6.13 28.40
C TYR A 15 -2.79 6.09 26.87
N VAL A 16 -4.01 6.11 26.31
CA VAL A 16 -4.23 6.02 24.85
C VAL A 16 -5.26 7.04 24.39
N GLY A 17 -5.31 7.33 23.12
CA GLY A 17 -6.38 8.07 22.49
C GLY A 17 -7.67 7.25 22.46
N VAL A 18 -8.83 7.94 22.52
CA VAL A 18 -10.14 7.30 22.37
C VAL A 18 -10.98 8.09 21.39
N ILE A 19 -11.70 7.39 20.52
CA ILE A 19 -12.73 7.93 19.66
C ILE A 19 -14.01 7.16 19.91
N ILE A 20 -15.08 7.89 20.18
CA ILE A 20 -16.44 7.36 20.33
C ILE A 20 -17.28 7.93 19.23
N ARG A 21 -17.81 7.06 18.35
CA ARG A 21 -18.75 7.43 17.29
C ARG A 21 -20.17 7.40 17.87
N ASP A 22 -20.78 8.56 18.05
CA ASP A 22 -22.01 8.74 18.83
C ASP A 22 -23.17 9.36 18.06
N GLY A 23 -23.27 9.09 16.77
CA GLY A 23 -24.38 9.58 15.94
C GLY A 23 -24.04 10.81 15.08
N GLY A 24 -22.76 11.16 14.98
CA GLY A 24 -22.26 12.18 14.06
C GLY A 24 -22.30 11.74 12.60
N ASP A 25 -21.77 12.59 11.72
CA ASP A 25 -21.69 12.29 10.29
C ASP A 25 -20.84 11.04 9.99
N ILE A 26 -21.13 10.38 8.86
CA ILE A 26 -20.39 9.18 8.42
C ILE A 26 -18.89 9.42 8.22
N TRP A 27 -18.48 10.67 8.05
CA TRP A 27 -17.10 11.13 7.91
C TRP A 27 -16.53 11.78 9.18
N ALA A 28 -17.25 11.73 10.30
CA ALA A 28 -16.79 12.34 11.54
C ALA A 28 -15.48 11.72 12.03
N GLY A 29 -14.57 12.55 12.49
CA GLY A 29 -13.24 12.16 12.92
C GLY A 29 -12.62 13.14 13.89
N THR A 30 -11.35 12.96 14.17
CA THR A 30 -10.52 13.87 14.95
C THR A 30 -9.29 14.25 14.16
N TYR A 31 -8.59 15.29 14.60
CA TYR A 31 -7.31 15.66 13.98
C TYR A 31 -6.25 15.99 15.02
N ILE A 32 -5.00 15.86 14.59
CA ILE A 32 -3.80 16.21 15.34
C ILE A 32 -2.98 17.15 14.47
N GLU A 33 -2.60 18.29 15.03
CA GLU A 33 -1.68 19.23 14.39
C GLU A 33 -0.25 18.95 14.84
N LEU A 34 0.66 18.83 13.87
CA LEU A 34 2.07 18.58 14.14
C LEU A 34 2.84 19.90 14.23
N ASP A 35 3.87 19.95 15.04
CA ASP A 35 4.78 21.08 15.14
C ASP A 35 5.66 21.28 13.89
N SER A 36 5.87 20.19 13.13
CA SER A 36 6.63 20.17 11.87
C SER A 36 5.90 19.43 10.77
N TYR A 37 6.27 19.71 9.53
CA TYR A 37 5.76 18.97 8.38
C TYR A 37 6.28 17.52 8.36
N LEU A 38 5.46 16.63 7.80
CA LEU A 38 5.84 15.26 7.51
C LEU A 38 6.97 15.22 6.46
N ASP A 39 7.92 14.32 6.68
CA ASP A 39 8.99 14.05 5.74
C ASP A 39 8.81 12.65 5.13
N PHE A 40 8.45 12.61 3.86
CA PHE A 40 8.26 11.39 3.08
C PHE A 40 9.48 11.01 2.23
N SER A 41 10.64 11.60 2.48
CA SER A 41 11.84 11.31 1.69
C SER A 41 12.33 9.86 1.81
N SER A 42 12.05 9.21 2.94
CA SER A 42 12.38 7.80 3.17
C SER A 42 11.30 7.05 3.95
N ASN A 43 10.67 7.68 4.93
CA ASN A 43 9.65 7.05 5.77
C ASN A 43 8.26 7.38 5.24
N THR A 44 7.77 6.64 4.25
CA THR A 44 6.54 6.95 3.53
C THR A 44 5.29 6.29 4.12
N THR A 45 5.43 5.39 5.07
CA THR A 45 4.31 4.72 5.71
C THR A 45 4.00 5.33 7.07
N LEU A 46 2.75 5.74 7.27
CA LEU A 46 2.22 6.09 8.58
C LEU A 46 1.60 4.85 9.22
N ASN A 47 1.95 4.61 10.47
CA ASN A 47 1.46 3.50 11.27
C ASN A 47 0.76 4.02 12.50
N MET A 48 -0.19 3.26 13.01
CA MET A 48 -0.90 3.57 14.25
C MET A 48 -1.34 2.27 14.91
N ASN A 49 -1.13 2.16 16.21
CA ASN A 49 -1.65 1.07 17.00
C ASN A 49 -3.15 1.31 17.27
N VAL A 50 -3.99 0.33 16.95
CA VAL A 50 -5.45 0.43 17.02
C VAL A 50 -6.02 -0.75 17.77
N LEU A 51 -6.99 -0.47 18.65
CA LEU A 51 -7.84 -1.47 19.27
C LEU A 51 -9.29 -1.19 18.88
N SER A 52 -9.89 -2.12 18.17
CA SER A 52 -11.25 -2.00 17.63
C SER A 52 -12.18 -3.09 18.16
N PRO A 53 -13.50 -2.84 18.23
CA PRO A 53 -14.45 -3.81 18.77
C PRO A 53 -14.64 -5.04 17.86
N TYR A 54 -14.40 -4.94 16.54
CA TYR A 54 -14.51 -6.06 15.61
C TYR A 54 -13.71 -5.80 14.32
N PRO A 55 -13.42 -6.84 13.51
CA PRO A 55 -12.67 -6.70 12.27
C PRO A 55 -13.52 -6.15 11.12
N GLY A 56 -12.84 -5.65 10.07
CA GLY A 56 -13.46 -5.15 8.85
C GLY A 56 -13.92 -3.70 8.93
N LEU A 57 -13.61 -2.99 10.01
CA LEU A 57 -13.90 -1.56 10.14
C LEU A 57 -12.88 -0.73 9.36
N MET A 58 -13.38 0.21 8.56
CA MET A 58 -12.51 1.13 7.82
C MET A 58 -11.97 2.22 8.74
N VAL A 59 -10.65 2.33 8.80
CA VAL A 59 -9.96 3.46 9.41
C VAL A 59 -9.31 4.26 8.29
N LYS A 60 -9.85 5.45 8.05
CA LYS A 60 -9.32 6.37 7.04
C LYS A 60 -8.34 7.32 7.70
N PHE A 61 -7.13 7.35 7.18
CA PHE A 61 -6.09 8.28 7.59
C PHE A 61 -5.93 9.33 6.49
N LYS A 62 -6.17 10.59 6.82
CA LYS A 62 -6.01 11.73 5.92
C LYS A 62 -4.91 12.63 6.45
N ILE A 63 -4.06 13.12 5.56
CA ILE A 63 -3.07 14.14 5.86
C ILE A 63 -3.45 15.43 5.14
N GLU A 64 -3.31 16.55 5.82
CA GLU A 64 -3.67 17.87 5.31
C GLU A 64 -2.50 18.84 5.46
N GLY A 65 -2.51 19.87 4.62
CA GLY A 65 -1.50 20.90 4.56
C GLY A 65 -1.40 21.76 5.81
N ASP A 66 -1.67 23.03 5.68
CA ASP A 66 -1.42 23.96 6.76
C ASP A 66 -2.54 23.95 7.82
N VAL A 67 -2.19 24.38 9.02
CA VAL A 67 -3.11 24.48 10.16
C VAL A 67 -3.97 25.73 10.08
N GLY A 68 -5.16 25.67 10.70
CA GLY A 68 -6.04 26.84 10.92
C GLY A 68 -7.25 26.94 10.00
N GLU A 69 -7.32 26.17 8.90
CA GLU A 69 -8.51 26.06 8.06
C GLU A 69 -9.01 24.61 8.00
N PHE A 70 -10.30 24.41 7.78
CA PHE A 70 -10.89 23.09 7.65
C PHE A 70 -11.84 23.03 6.44
N PRO A 71 -11.63 22.11 5.47
CA PRO A 71 -10.41 21.32 5.26
C PRO A 71 -9.22 22.20 4.83
N SER A 72 -7.99 21.84 5.21
CA SER A 72 -6.79 22.52 4.73
C SER A 72 -6.17 21.77 3.56
N GLU A 73 -5.91 22.51 2.49
CA GLU A 73 -5.30 21.96 1.28
C GLU A 73 -3.78 22.22 1.26
N PRO A 74 -2.97 21.38 0.60
CA PRO A 74 -3.40 20.13 -0.07
C PRO A 74 -3.76 19.03 0.93
N ALA A 75 -4.54 18.05 0.48
CA ALA A 75 -4.97 16.93 1.30
C ALA A 75 -4.98 15.63 0.51
N THR A 76 -4.61 14.53 1.17
CA THR A 76 -4.68 13.17 0.61
C THR A 76 -5.05 12.18 1.69
N GLU A 77 -5.64 11.05 1.32
CA GLU A 77 -6.16 10.07 2.27
C GLU A 77 -5.89 8.63 1.81
N ARG A 78 -5.81 7.72 2.79
CA ARG A 78 -5.63 6.27 2.58
C ARG A 78 -6.54 5.52 3.54
N ASP A 79 -6.90 4.29 3.17
CA ASP A 79 -7.76 3.42 3.95
C ASP A 79 -6.99 2.20 4.44
N ALA A 80 -7.27 1.80 5.68
CA ALA A 80 -6.89 0.51 6.22
C ALA A 80 -8.09 -0.12 6.94
N TYR A 81 -8.07 -1.43 7.12
CA TYR A 81 -9.18 -2.15 7.73
C TYR A 81 -8.70 -2.95 8.93
N THR A 82 -9.47 -2.90 10.01
CA THR A 82 -9.19 -3.71 11.20
C THR A 82 -9.32 -5.19 10.90
N THR A 83 -8.50 -6.00 11.55
CA THR A 83 -8.47 -7.46 11.37
C THR A 83 -8.73 -8.23 12.65
N LYS A 84 -8.55 -7.58 13.80
CA LYS A 84 -8.71 -8.19 15.13
C LYS A 84 -9.99 -7.70 15.84
N THR A 85 -10.35 -8.38 16.91
CA THR A 85 -11.49 -8.04 17.78
C THR A 85 -10.99 -7.84 19.21
N ASN A 86 -11.10 -6.62 19.73
CA ASN A 86 -10.64 -6.26 21.07
C ASN A 86 -9.20 -6.70 21.37
N GLU A 87 -8.35 -6.59 20.38
CA GLU A 87 -6.91 -6.82 20.47
C GLU A 87 -6.20 -5.66 19.76
N TRP A 88 -5.04 -5.26 20.27
CA TRP A 88 -4.20 -4.27 19.61
C TRP A 88 -3.66 -4.81 18.28
N GLU A 89 -3.64 -3.96 17.28
CA GLU A 89 -3.04 -4.23 15.97
C GLU A 89 -2.45 -2.95 15.38
N ILE A 90 -1.40 -3.10 14.58
CA ILE A 90 -0.82 -1.99 13.85
C ILE A 90 -1.53 -1.90 12.49
N LEU A 91 -2.18 -0.78 12.24
CA LEU A 91 -2.64 -0.41 10.91
C LEU A 91 -1.61 0.48 10.23
N SER A 92 -1.47 0.30 8.91
CA SER A 92 -0.47 0.98 8.10
C SER A 92 -1.10 1.62 6.86
N TRP A 93 -0.67 2.83 6.54
CA TRP A 93 -1.12 3.60 5.37
C TRP A 93 0.09 4.06 4.58
N ASP A 94 0.18 3.64 3.32
CA ASP A 94 1.26 4.02 2.41
C ASP A 94 0.98 5.38 1.77
N PHE A 95 1.83 6.34 2.05
CA PHE A 95 1.85 7.68 1.45
C PHE A 95 3.05 7.87 0.52
N SER A 96 3.58 6.77 -0.03
CA SER A 96 4.64 6.86 -1.04
C SER A 96 4.16 7.70 -2.23
N GLY A 97 5.05 8.53 -2.75
CA GLY A 97 4.72 9.50 -3.81
C GLY A 97 4.19 10.84 -3.31
N GLU A 98 3.86 10.98 -2.02
CA GLU A 98 3.48 12.28 -1.47
C GLU A 98 4.71 13.17 -1.21
N PRO A 99 4.61 14.48 -1.47
CA PRO A 99 5.74 15.39 -1.27
C PRO A 99 6.03 15.62 0.22
N SER A 100 7.33 15.61 0.58
CA SER A 100 7.80 16.05 1.89
C SER A 100 7.53 17.55 2.12
N ASN A 101 7.47 17.95 3.39
CA ASN A 101 7.30 19.35 3.83
C ASN A 101 6.01 20.02 3.32
N THR A 102 4.96 19.23 3.13
CA THR A 102 3.68 19.69 2.58
C THR A 102 2.54 19.53 3.57
N TYR A 103 2.54 18.46 4.36
CA TYR A 103 1.47 18.08 5.27
C TYR A 103 1.94 18.16 6.72
N ARG A 104 1.10 18.69 7.60
CA ARG A 104 1.38 18.71 9.04
C ARG A 104 0.14 18.55 9.93
N LYS A 105 -0.96 18.09 9.34
CA LYS A 105 -2.19 17.78 10.05
C LYS A 105 -2.63 16.38 9.74
N LEU A 106 -2.82 15.58 10.77
CA LEU A 106 -3.29 14.21 10.69
C LEU A 106 -4.77 14.19 11.00
N VAL A 107 -5.60 13.61 10.15
CA VAL A 107 -7.04 13.46 10.36
C VAL A 107 -7.37 11.97 10.40
N LEU A 108 -8.00 11.55 11.49
CA LEU A 108 -8.34 10.16 11.76
C LEU A 108 -9.86 9.99 11.75
N MET A 109 -10.37 9.12 10.88
CA MET A 109 -11.79 8.81 10.75
C MET A 109 -11.99 7.31 10.92
N PHE A 110 -12.48 6.91 12.08
CA PHE A 110 -12.75 5.50 12.40
C PHE A 110 -14.15 5.10 11.97
N ASP A 111 -14.31 3.86 11.53
CA ASP A 111 -15.57 3.32 11.01
C ASP A 111 -16.19 4.24 9.95
N PHE A 112 -15.32 4.70 9.02
CA PHE A 112 -15.73 5.62 7.97
C PHE A 112 -16.84 5.02 7.11
N GLY A 113 -17.88 5.82 6.86
CA GLY A 113 -19.03 5.38 6.10
C GLY A 113 -20.22 4.95 6.97
N ASN A 114 -20.02 4.75 8.28
CA ASN A 114 -21.09 4.36 9.22
C ASN A 114 -21.38 5.46 10.25
N ILE A 115 -22.59 5.43 10.78
CA ILE A 115 -22.99 6.26 11.92
C ILE A 115 -22.88 5.39 13.16
N GLY A 116 -22.09 5.82 14.14
CA GLY A 116 -21.98 5.14 15.42
C GLY A 116 -23.17 5.43 16.34
N ASP A 117 -23.29 4.66 17.40
CA ASP A 117 -24.39 4.74 18.39
C ASP A 117 -23.91 5.09 19.82
N GLY A 118 -22.61 5.37 19.98
CA GLY A 118 -21.99 5.71 21.25
C GLY A 118 -21.76 4.53 22.20
N THR A 119 -22.01 3.32 21.74
CA THR A 119 -21.79 2.09 22.55
C THR A 119 -20.33 1.63 22.48
N ALA A 120 -20.04 0.55 23.19
CA ALA A 120 -18.73 -0.12 23.11
C ALA A 120 -18.39 -0.56 21.69
N ASP A 121 -19.39 -0.95 20.88
CA ASP A 121 -19.23 -1.36 19.49
C ASP A 121 -18.90 -0.19 18.54
N SER A 122 -19.03 1.04 19.03
CA SER A 122 -18.68 2.28 18.34
C SER A 122 -17.52 3.04 19.00
N THR A 123 -16.75 2.33 19.86
CA THR A 123 -15.63 2.90 20.62
C THR A 123 -14.32 2.29 20.15
N PHE A 124 -13.36 3.16 19.82
CA PHE A 124 -12.04 2.80 19.30
C PHE A 124 -10.96 3.43 20.16
N TYR A 125 -9.85 2.72 20.31
CA TYR A 125 -8.66 3.26 20.96
C TYR A 125 -7.50 3.27 19.97
N TYR A 126 -6.62 4.25 20.10
CA TYR A 126 -5.45 4.38 19.23
C TYR A 126 -4.26 4.94 20.00
N ASP A 127 -3.06 4.59 19.51
CA ASP A 127 -1.80 4.99 20.10
C ASP A 127 -0.67 4.93 19.08
N ASP A 128 0.54 5.38 19.47
CA ASP A 128 1.79 5.17 18.74
C ASP A 128 1.69 5.50 17.24
N ILE A 129 1.36 6.76 16.90
CA ILE A 129 1.41 7.19 15.50
C ILE A 129 2.86 7.49 15.13
N TYR A 130 3.40 6.78 14.14
CA TYR A 130 4.78 6.92 13.70
C TYR A 130 4.97 6.66 12.22
N GLN A 131 6.07 7.17 11.66
CA GLN A 131 6.46 6.91 10.28
C GLN A 131 7.50 5.79 10.20
N THR A 132 7.39 4.95 9.16
CA THR A 132 8.40 3.94 8.83
C THR A 132 8.74 3.95 7.35
N ASP A 133 9.93 3.48 7.05
CA ASP A 133 10.30 3.03 5.73
C ASP A 133 9.52 1.72 5.42
N PRO A 134 8.68 1.69 4.38
CA PRO A 134 7.94 0.49 4.02
C PRO A 134 8.86 -0.68 3.63
N SER A 135 10.09 -0.39 3.24
CA SER A 135 11.09 -1.42 2.91
C SER A 135 11.66 -2.13 4.13
N GLY A 136 11.44 -1.60 5.35
CA GLY A 136 12.08 -2.13 6.56
C GLY A 136 13.62 -2.04 6.54
N GLY A 137 14.18 -1.09 5.76
CA GLY A 137 15.61 -0.91 5.56
C GLY A 137 16.19 -1.75 4.42
N LEU A 138 15.35 -2.46 3.65
CA LEU A 138 15.79 -3.13 2.42
C LEU A 138 16.01 -2.10 1.30
N SER A 139 16.87 -2.46 0.36
CA SER A 139 17.16 -1.61 -0.80
C SER A 139 15.96 -1.54 -1.74
N GLN A 140 15.74 -0.38 -2.35
CA GLN A 140 14.76 -0.22 -3.41
C GLN A 140 15.10 -1.13 -4.59
N MET A 141 14.07 -1.68 -5.22
CA MET A 141 14.18 -2.55 -6.39
C MET A 141 14.82 -1.83 -7.59
N ASP A 142 15.61 -2.56 -8.35
CA ASP A 142 16.21 -2.09 -9.60
C ASP A 142 16.28 -3.21 -10.65
N LEU A 143 16.61 -2.87 -11.88
CA LEU A 143 16.83 -3.86 -12.93
C LEU A 143 18.25 -4.50 -12.83
N PRO A 144 18.37 -5.77 -13.09
CA PRO A 144 17.30 -6.74 -13.39
C PRO A 144 16.53 -7.17 -12.15
N VAL A 145 15.21 -7.29 -12.26
CA VAL A 145 14.37 -7.83 -11.17
C VAL A 145 14.45 -9.36 -11.20
N THR A 146 15.10 -9.93 -10.20
CA THR A 146 15.33 -11.39 -10.11
C THR A 146 14.56 -12.07 -9.01
N PHE A 147 14.08 -11.33 -8.01
CA PHE A 147 13.45 -11.80 -6.77
C PHE A 147 14.37 -12.65 -5.86
N GLU A 148 15.70 -12.66 -6.13
CA GLU A 148 16.67 -13.51 -5.42
C GLU A 148 17.38 -12.81 -4.27
N ASP A 149 17.48 -11.50 -4.30
CA ASP A 149 18.25 -10.75 -3.31
C ASP A 149 17.42 -10.43 -2.07
N PRO A 150 17.70 -11.06 -0.91
CA PRO A 150 16.94 -10.83 0.31
C PRO A 150 17.14 -9.42 0.90
N SER A 151 18.09 -8.64 0.37
CA SER A 151 18.31 -7.25 0.77
C SER A 151 17.49 -6.25 -0.05
N VAL A 152 16.71 -6.72 -1.04
CA VAL A 152 15.86 -5.90 -1.90
C VAL A 152 14.41 -6.00 -1.49
N TYR A 153 13.74 -4.85 -1.40
CA TYR A 153 12.31 -4.75 -1.16
C TYR A 153 11.53 -4.93 -2.47
N TYR A 154 11.06 -6.15 -2.70
CA TYR A 154 10.27 -6.48 -3.88
C TYR A 154 8.79 -6.20 -3.63
N VAL A 155 8.23 -5.24 -4.36
CA VAL A 155 6.83 -4.82 -4.24
C VAL A 155 6.04 -5.27 -5.46
N LEU A 156 4.92 -5.95 -5.22
CA LEU A 156 3.94 -6.35 -6.22
C LEU A 156 2.58 -5.75 -5.83
N THR A 157 2.02 -4.90 -6.69
CA THR A 157 0.72 -4.28 -6.43
C THR A 157 -0.27 -4.65 -7.53
N ASP A 158 -1.30 -5.41 -7.17
CA ASP A 158 -2.33 -5.86 -8.09
C ASP A 158 -3.33 -4.76 -8.43
N PHE A 159 -3.83 -4.79 -9.66
CA PHE A 159 -4.88 -3.88 -10.12
C PHE A 159 -5.91 -4.57 -11.03
N GLY A 160 -7.10 -3.99 -11.17
CA GLY A 160 -8.15 -4.47 -12.06
C GLY A 160 -8.77 -5.80 -11.65
N GLY A 161 -8.69 -6.19 -10.38
CA GLY A 161 -9.22 -7.47 -9.88
C GLY A 161 -8.26 -8.65 -10.07
N ASN A 162 -7.00 -8.38 -10.36
CA ASN A 162 -5.91 -9.35 -10.37
C ASN A 162 -5.53 -9.74 -8.93
N GLY A 163 -4.81 -10.85 -8.76
CA GLY A 163 -4.13 -11.20 -7.51
C GLY A 163 -4.85 -12.20 -6.59
N PRO A 164 -4.23 -12.46 -5.43
CA PRO A 164 -2.99 -11.85 -4.96
C PRO A 164 -1.76 -12.33 -5.72
N SER A 165 -0.96 -11.39 -6.21
CA SER A 165 0.38 -11.70 -6.73
C SER A 165 1.35 -11.93 -5.58
N THR A 166 2.18 -12.97 -5.69
CA THR A 166 3.10 -13.37 -4.62
C THR A 166 4.46 -13.76 -5.19
N ILE A 167 5.53 -13.55 -4.42
CA ILE A 167 6.83 -14.09 -4.73
C ILE A 167 6.89 -15.52 -4.18
N LEU A 168 7.24 -16.46 -5.04
CA LEU A 168 7.44 -17.85 -4.68
C LEU A 168 8.94 -18.16 -4.66
N GLU A 169 9.39 -18.71 -3.54
CA GLU A 169 10.76 -19.18 -3.36
C GLU A 169 10.81 -20.65 -3.71
N THR A 170 11.69 -21.01 -4.61
CA THR A 170 11.87 -22.40 -5.04
C THR A 170 13.34 -22.80 -5.10
N VAL A 171 13.61 -24.08 -5.17
CA VAL A 171 14.99 -24.62 -5.30
C VAL A 171 15.65 -24.26 -6.62
N ASP A 172 14.86 -23.90 -7.64
CA ASP A 172 15.31 -23.57 -8.99
C ASP A 172 15.36 -22.05 -9.23
N GLY A 173 15.10 -21.24 -8.18
CA GLY A 173 15.05 -19.78 -8.21
C GLY A 173 13.68 -19.22 -7.85
N ASN A 174 13.64 -17.92 -7.55
CA ASN A 174 12.45 -17.22 -7.14
C ASN A 174 11.75 -16.59 -8.34
N TYR A 175 10.43 -16.47 -8.26
CA TYR A 175 9.63 -15.81 -9.29
C TYR A 175 8.36 -15.18 -8.73
N ALA A 176 7.84 -14.17 -9.41
CA ALA A 176 6.52 -13.62 -9.10
C ALA A 176 5.43 -14.46 -9.78
N ARG A 177 4.50 -14.98 -8.97
CA ARG A 177 3.27 -15.62 -9.44
C ARG A 177 2.19 -14.55 -9.51
N VAL A 178 1.60 -14.41 -10.69
CA VAL A 178 0.52 -13.46 -10.97
C VAL A 178 -0.73 -14.25 -11.33
N GLU A 179 -1.82 -14.02 -10.61
CA GLU A 179 -3.10 -14.68 -10.85
C GLU A 179 -4.12 -13.71 -11.44
N LYS A 180 -4.59 -13.99 -12.64
CA LYS A 180 -5.70 -13.28 -13.24
C LYS A 180 -7.00 -13.97 -12.89
N ASN A 181 -7.72 -13.42 -11.92
CA ASN A 181 -8.93 -14.00 -11.38
C ASN A 181 -10.08 -14.02 -12.40
N SER A 182 -11.00 -14.98 -12.23
CA SER A 182 -12.26 -14.97 -12.99
C SER A 182 -13.05 -13.69 -12.65
N GLY A 183 -13.40 -12.93 -13.68
CA GLY A 183 -14.07 -11.65 -13.53
C GLY A 183 -13.14 -10.44 -13.39
N ALA A 184 -11.82 -10.66 -13.38
CA ALA A 184 -10.87 -9.56 -13.48
C ALA A 184 -11.01 -8.82 -14.83
N GLU A 185 -10.71 -7.53 -14.81
CA GLU A 185 -10.73 -6.69 -16.00
C GLU A 185 -9.76 -7.21 -17.08
N THR A 186 -10.04 -6.93 -18.34
CA THR A 186 -9.17 -7.35 -19.45
C THR A 186 -7.77 -6.75 -19.36
N TRP A 187 -7.67 -5.58 -18.74
CA TRP A 187 -6.43 -4.84 -18.47
C TRP A 187 -5.82 -5.11 -17.09
N ALA A 188 -6.40 -6.03 -16.30
CA ALA A 188 -5.89 -6.39 -14.97
C ALA A 188 -4.45 -6.91 -15.03
N GLY A 189 -3.67 -6.58 -14.03
CA GLY A 189 -2.27 -6.95 -13.96
C GLY A 189 -1.63 -6.66 -12.60
N VAL A 190 -0.32 -6.60 -12.59
CA VAL A 190 0.50 -6.30 -11.41
C VAL A 190 1.51 -5.22 -11.75
N THR A 191 1.66 -4.24 -10.87
CA THR A 191 2.75 -3.28 -10.89
C THR A 191 3.92 -3.87 -10.11
N ILE A 192 5.09 -3.86 -10.71
CA ILE A 192 6.37 -4.28 -10.10
C ILE A 192 7.14 -3.01 -9.75
N GLY A 193 7.35 -2.77 -8.47
CA GLY A 193 7.98 -1.56 -7.95
C GLY A 193 7.13 -0.86 -6.89
N SER A 194 7.77 -0.05 -6.06
CA SER A 194 7.10 0.81 -5.09
C SER A 194 6.49 2.05 -5.76
N GLY A 195 5.70 2.83 -5.03
CA GLY A 195 5.24 4.15 -5.49
C GLY A 195 6.37 5.12 -5.83
N ALA A 196 7.58 4.90 -5.31
CA ALA A 196 8.78 5.64 -5.68
C ALA A 196 9.44 5.15 -6.99
N GLY A 197 8.95 4.06 -7.59
CA GLY A 197 9.53 3.45 -8.79
C GLY A 197 10.72 2.53 -8.50
N PHE A 198 11.61 2.40 -9.46
CA PHE A 198 12.91 1.74 -9.32
C PHE A 198 13.97 2.71 -8.78
N LEU A 199 15.06 2.15 -8.23
CA LEU A 199 16.18 2.94 -7.70
C LEU A 199 16.81 3.83 -8.77
N ASN A 200 16.93 3.32 -9.97
CA ASN A 200 17.45 4.04 -11.13
C ASN A 200 16.41 4.09 -12.26
N ASP A 201 16.53 5.10 -13.11
CA ASP A 201 15.72 5.18 -14.33
C ASP A 201 15.94 3.94 -15.21
N ILE A 202 14.86 3.41 -15.76
CA ILE A 202 14.94 2.30 -16.71
C ILE A 202 15.72 2.77 -17.94
N PRO A 203 16.85 2.12 -18.31
CA PRO A 203 17.80 2.64 -19.29
C PRO A 203 17.36 2.43 -20.74
N ILE A 204 16.20 3.00 -21.10
CA ILE A 204 15.69 2.99 -22.47
C ILE A 204 16.27 4.17 -23.22
N THR A 205 16.92 3.89 -24.35
CA THR A 205 17.54 4.89 -25.23
C THR A 205 17.09 4.69 -26.68
N ASN A 206 17.46 5.57 -27.58
CA ASN A 206 17.18 5.43 -29.02
C ASN A 206 17.84 4.20 -29.66
N THR A 207 18.84 3.62 -29.00
CA THR A 207 19.57 2.43 -29.49
C THR A 207 19.30 1.18 -28.67
N ASP A 208 18.84 1.35 -27.43
CA ASP A 208 18.53 0.28 -26.50
C ASP A 208 17.04 0.39 -26.13
N THR A 209 16.20 -0.23 -26.95
CA THR A 209 14.74 -0.04 -26.93
C THR A 209 14.00 -1.28 -26.50
N LYS A 210 14.70 -2.33 -26.03
CA LYS A 210 14.07 -3.59 -25.68
C LYS A 210 14.23 -3.89 -24.20
N MET A 211 13.15 -4.39 -23.62
CA MET A 211 13.15 -5.09 -22.32
C MET A 211 12.76 -6.53 -22.55
N PHE A 212 13.18 -7.39 -21.62
CA PHE A 212 12.88 -8.82 -21.66
C PHE A 212 12.22 -9.22 -20.34
N VAL A 213 11.30 -10.16 -20.44
CA VAL A 213 10.68 -10.81 -19.29
C VAL A 213 10.70 -12.32 -19.50
N HIS A 214 11.02 -13.08 -18.47
CA HIS A 214 10.85 -14.53 -18.44
C HIS A 214 9.45 -14.83 -17.96
N VAL A 215 8.70 -15.59 -18.77
CA VAL A 215 7.29 -15.90 -18.47
C VAL A 215 7.08 -17.42 -18.53
N TYR A 216 6.30 -17.91 -17.58
CA TYR A 216 5.79 -19.28 -17.57
C TYR A 216 4.28 -19.22 -17.44
N VAL A 217 3.54 -19.77 -18.41
CA VAL A 217 2.08 -19.86 -18.32
C VAL A 217 1.68 -21.27 -17.91
N SER A 218 1.10 -21.39 -16.71
CA SER A 218 0.69 -22.65 -16.12
C SER A 218 -0.78 -22.97 -16.38
N GLY A 219 -1.14 -24.26 -16.28
CA GLY A 219 -2.54 -24.70 -16.26
C GLY A 219 -3.27 -24.67 -17.60
N THR A 220 -2.58 -24.39 -18.70
CA THR A 220 -3.14 -24.38 -20.05
C THR A 220 -2.16 -25.02 -21.05
N THR A 221 -2.70 -25.48 -22.15
CA THR A 221 -1.95 -25.89 -23.36
C THR A 221 -2.06 -24.84 -24.47
N GLU A 222 -2.73 -23.72 -24.18
CA GLU A 222 -2.93 -22.64 -25.15
C GLU A 222 -1.70 -21.78 -25.26
N THR A 223 -1.39 -21.37 -26.48
CA THR A 223 -0.37 -20.36 -26.82
C THR A 223 -1.04 -19.13 -27.40
N GLY A 224 -0.28 -18.08 -27.65
CA GLY A 224 -0.85 -16.82 -28.16
C GLY A 224 -1.50 -15.95 -27.06
N ILE A 225 -1.20 -16.20 -25.79
CA ILE A 225 -1.68 -15.39 -24.68
C ILE A 225 -0.90 -14.07 -24.68
N PRO A 226 -1.59 -12.92 -24.75
CA PRO A 226 -0.91 -11.63 -24.78
C PRO A 226 -0.32 -11.31 -23.40
N ILE A 227 0.98 -10.97 -23.38
CA ILE A 227 1.68 -10.42 -22.23
C ILE A 227 2.02 -8.96 -22.57
N LYS A 228 1.49 -8.05 -21.80
CA LYS A 228 1.72 -6.62 -21.95
C LYS A 228 2.74 -6.15 -20.92
N LEU A 229 3.78 -5.47 -21.39
CA LEU A 229 4.73 -4.76 -20.55
C LEU A 229 4.45 -3.26 -20.67
N LYS A 230 4.23 -2.60 -19.54
CA LYS A 230 4.04 -1.16 -19.45
C LYS A 230 5.11 -0.56 -18.56
N ILE A 231 5.71 0.53 -18.98
CA ILE A 231 6.64 1.33 -18.19
C ILE A 231 5.95 2.67 -17.93
N GLU A 232 5.98 3.10 -16.68
CA GLU A 232 5.40 4.35 -16.23
C GLU A 232 6.44 5.21 -15.51
N ASN A 233 6.29 6.52 -15.62
CA ASN A 233 7.00 7.44 -14.76
C ASN A 233 6.34 7.40 -13.36
N SER A 234 7.09 7.06 -12.32
CA SER A 234 6.58 6.95 -10.95
C SER A 234 6.00 8.25 -10.39
N LEU A 235 6.47 9.40 -10.88
CA LEU A 235 6.02 10.73 -10.47
C LEU A 235 4.87 11.28 -11.33
N ASP A 236 4.69 10.74 -12.54
CA ASP A 236 3.63 11.17 -13.48
C ASP A 236 3.14 9.98 -14.31
N PRO A 237 2.16 9.21 -13.83
CA PRO A 237 1.64 8.01 -14.52
C PRO A 237 1.03 8.30 -15.90
N THR A 238 0.79 9.56 -16.25
CA THR A 238 0.36 9.93 -17.62
C THR A 238 1.49 9.79 -18.65
N GLN A 239 2.74 9.76 -18.18
CA GLN A 239 3.92 9.47 -18.98
C GLN A 239 4.22 7.98 -18.93
N SER A 240 3.73 7.26 -19.91
CA SER A 240 3.90 5.82 -19.98
C SER A 240 4.05 5.34 -21.41
N VAL A 241 4.65 4.18 -21.57
CA VAL A 241 4.73 3.43 -22.83
C VAL A 241 4.41 1.97 -22.56
N GLU A 242 3.66 1.35 -23.46
CA GLU A 242 3.31 -0.05 -23.35
C GLU A 242 3.54 -0.78 -24.69
N THR A 243 3.87 -2.05 -24.59
CA THR A 243 3.98 -2.98 -25.71
C THR A 243 3.44 -4.33 -25.29
N ASP A 244 3.05 -5.14 -26.26
CA ASP A 244 2.58 -6.50 -26.03
C ASP A 244 3.28 -7.48 -26.97
N THR A 245 3.39 -8.71 -26.51
CA THR A 245 3.81 -9.86 -27.28
C THR A 245 3.01 -11.09 -26.83
N ASN A 246 2.95 -12.13 -27.65
CA ASN A 246 2.15 -13.29 -27.35
C ASN A 246 3.05 -14.49 -27.00
N THR A 247 2.61 -15.30 -26.05
CA THR A 247 3.30 -16.54 -25.70
C THR A 247 3.37 -17.49 -26.91
N THR A 248 4.50 -18.18 -27.03
CA THR A 248 4.74 -19.16 -28.10
C THR A 248 4.75 -20.58 -27.60
N VAL A 249 4.98 -20.78 -26.30
CA VAL A 249 4.92 -22.07 -25.62
C VAL A 249 3.94 -22.03 -24.45
N ALA A 250 3.53 -23.21 -23.99
CA ALA A 250 2.70 -23.36 -22.80
C ALA A 250 3.31 -24.45 -21.90
N GLY A 251 3.33 -24.20 -20.58
CA GLY A 251 3.92 -25.10 -19.61
C GLY A 251 5.46 -25.15 -19.62
N GLU A 252 6.09 -24.19 -20.25
CA GLU A 252 7.54 -24.00 -20.29
C GLU A 252 7.89 -22.51 -20.11
N TRP A 253 9.10 -22.24 -19.63
CA TRP A 253 9.62 -20.88 -19.55
C TRP A 253 10.03 -20.36 -20.94
N GLU A 254 9.64 -19.14 -21.24
CA GLU A 254 10.09 -18.43 -22.45
C GLU A 254 10.55 -17.00 -22.12
N THR A 255 11.49 -16.51 -22.92
CA THR A 255 11.92 -15.11 -22.87
C THR A 255 11.16 -14.32 -23.93
N MET A 256 10.49 -13.30 -23.52
CA MET A 256 9.66 -12.43 -24.37
C MET A 256 10.24 -11.04 -24.45
#